data_348fc9b59ac2485d28d2b672f535f41f
#
_entry.id   348fc9b59ac2485d28d2b672f535f41f
#
_cell.length_a   1.000
_cell.length_b   1.000
_cell.length_c   1.000
_cell.angle_alpha   90.00
_cell.angle_beta   90.00
_cell.angle_gamma   90.00
#
_symmetry.space_group_name_H-M   'P 1'
#
loop_
_entity.id
_entity.type
_entity.pdbx_description
1 polymer ?
#
loop_
_entity_poly.entity_id
_entity_poly.type
_entity_poly.pdbx_seq_one_letter_code
_entity_poly.pdbx_strand_id
1 'polypeptide(L)'
;MIHAHSFPTADSGYFMIESIRDPIEVIAVFTGGVMKPVRFRWKNKTVKVSKVTGDWIRHEGQNKIHYFALLADNQDYYEVRYDTRETTWQLTRVWMEG
;
A
#
# COMPACT_ATOMS: atom_id res chain seq x y z
N MET A 1 -13.20 -3.02 -6.21
CA MET A 1 -13.02 -4.48 -6.36
C MET A 1 -11.56 -4.82 -6.47
N ILE A 2 -11.12 -5.83 -5.75
CA ILE A 2 -9.74 -6.29 -5.78
C ILE A 2 -9.51 -7.13 -7.02
N HIS A 3 -8.42 -6.86 -7.72
CA HIS A 3 -7.98 -7.71 -8.83
C HIS A 3 -7.13 -8.85 -8.30
N ALA A 4 -7.30 -10.05 -8.86
CA ALA A 4 -6.57 -11.24 -8.44
C ALA A 4 -5.03 -11.06 -8.57
N HIS A 5 -4.59 -10.13 -9.43
CA HIS A 5 -3.17 -9.90 -9.71
C HIS A 5 -2.65 -8.58 -9.13
N SER A 6 -3.29 -8.07 -8.04
CA SER A 6 -2.82 -6.85 -7.38
C SER A 6 -1.43 -7.01 -6.77
N PHE A 7 -1.06 -8.24 -6.43
CA PHE A 7 0.22 -8.58 -5.80
C PHE A 7 0.90 -9.72 -6.57
N PRO A 8 2.23 -9.86 -6.42
CA PRO A 8 2.96 -10.96 -7.03
C PRO A 8 2.47 -12.31 -6.51
N THR A 9 2.57 -13.32 -7.35
CA THR A 9 2.29 -14.70 -6.96
C THR A 9 3.52 -15.34 -6.34
N ALA A 10 3.34 -16.47 -5.68
CA ALA A 10 4.43 -17.19 -5.01
C ALA A 10 5.53 -17.63 -5.99
N ASP A 11 5.19 -17.84 -7.28
CA ASP A 11 6.13 -18.35 -8.29
C ASP A 11 6.86 -17.24 -9.04
N SER A 12 6.63 -15.99 -8.70
CA SER A 12 7.12 -14.85 -9.49
C SER A 12 8.53 -14.40 -9.15
N GLY A 13 9.20 -15.08 -8.22
CA GLY A 13 10.53 -14.66 -7.76
C GLY A 13 10.49 -13.62 -6.66
N TYR A 14 9.31 -13.32 -6.14
CA TYR A 14 9.14 -12.40 -5.01
C TYR A 14 8.96 -13.18 -3.73
N PHE A 15 9.40 -12.60 -2.62
CA PHE A 15 9.02 -13.09 -1.30
C PHE A 15 8.33 -11.99 -0.52
N MET A 16 7.39 -12.38 0.32
CA MET A 16 6.57 -11.44 1.08
C MET A 16 7.08 -11.33 2.50
N ILE A 17 7.16 -10.09 2.97
CA ILE A 17 7.40 -9.79 4.36
C ILE A 17 6.13 -9.16 4.90
N GLU A 18 5.54 -9.79 5.91
CA GLU A 18 4.37 -9.25 6.55
C GLU A 18 4.80 -8.27 7.63
N SER A 19 4.30 -7.04 7.52
CA SER A 19 4.59 -6.01 8.49
C SER A 19 3.57 -6.08 9.61
N ILE A 20 3.92 -5.55 10.75
CA ILE A 20 3.01 -5.40 11.87
C ILE A 20 2.56 -3.95 11.98
N ARG A 21 2.08 -3.39 10.87
CA ARG A 21 1.57 -2.03 10.81
C ARG A 21 2.62 -0.99 11.13
N ASP A 22 3.72 -1.01 10.39
CA ASP A 22 4.74 0.01 10.54
C ASP A 22 4.20 1.37 10.11
N PRO A 23 4.38 2.42 10.90
CA PRO A 23 3.93 3.75 10.49
C PRO A 23 4.75 4.27 9.31
N ILE A 24 4.08 4.95 8.40
CA ILE A 24 4.71 5.58 7.24
C ILE A 24 4.14 6.97 7.05
N GLU A 25 4.90 7.81 6.35
CA GLU A 25 4.45 9.13 5.93
C GLU A 25 4.15 9.04 4.44
N VAL A 26 2.98 9.53 4.02
CA VAL A 26 2.51 9.37 2.64
C VAL A 26 2.17 10.72 2.06
N ILE A 27 2.58 10.91 0.80
CA ILE A 27 2.07 11.99 -0.03
C ILE A 27 1.02 11.37 -0.94
N ALA A 28 -0.19 11.86 -0.85
CA ALA A 28 -1.30 11.39 -1.67
C ALA A 28 -1.89 12.55 -2.44
N VAL A 29 -2.43 12.25 -3.62
CA VAL A 29 -3.10 13.21 -4.47
C VAL A 29 -4.58 12.88 -4.51
N PHE A 30 -5.42 13.90 -4.38
CA PHE A 30 -6.86 13.75 -4.54
C PHE A 30 -7.26 14.37 -5.86
N THR A 31 -7.79 13.55 -6.77
CA THR A 31 -8.21 14.00 -8.09
C THR A 31 -9.52 13.33 -8.44
N GLY A 32 -10.54 14.16 -8.75
CA GLY A 32 -11.84 13.62 -9.14
C GLY A 32 -12.49 12.75 -8.07
N GLY A 33 -12.27 13.07 -6.79
CA GLY A 33 -12.81 12.30 -5.68
C GLY A 33 -12.06 11.03 -5.36
N VAL A 34 -10.92 10.79 -6.01
CA VAL A 34 -10.11 9.59 -5.81
C VAL A 34 -8.81 9.97 -5.11
N MET A 35 -8.49 9.23 -4.06
CA MET A 35 -7.23 9.38 -3.35
C MET A 35 -6.20 8.41 -3.93
N LYS A 36 -5.01 8.92 -4.26
CA LYS A 36 -3.95 8.11 -4.85
C LYS A 36 -2.64 8.37 -4.15
N PRO A 37 -2.07 7.38 -3.46
CA PRO A 37 -0.71 7.52 -2.89
C PRO A 37 0.31 7.63 -4.03
N VAL A 38 1.20 8.59 -3.94
CA VAL A 38 2.23 8.80 -4.97
C VAL A 38 3.63 8.60 -4.46
N ARG A 39 3.84 8.70 -3.15
CA ARG A 39 5.15 8.52 -2.53
C ARG A 39 4.96 8.27 -1.05
N PHE A 40 5.82 7.46 -0.46
CA PHE A 40 5.81 7.29 0.99
C PHE A 40 7.22 7.09 1.52
N ARG A 41 7.37 7.26 2.81
CA ARG A 41 8.62 7.11 3.50
C ARG A 41 8.49 6.04 4.58
N TRP A 42 9.36 5.05 4.47
CA TRP A 42 9.37 3.91 5.37
C TRP A 42 10.81 3.66 5.81
N LYS A 43 11.06 3.66 7.13
CA LYS A 43 12.38 3.42 7.70
C LYS A 43 13.45 4.31 7.05
N ASN A 44 13.17 5.61 6.97
CA ASN A 44 14.05 6.61 6.36
C ASN A 44 14.33 6.40 4.88
N LYS A 45 13.56 5.56 4.23
CA LYS A 45 13.68 5.30 2.80
C LYS A 45 12.46 5.87 2.10
N THR A 46 12.70 6.65 1.06
CA THR A 46 11.62 7.19 0.22
C THR A 46 11.30 6.18 -0.87
N VAL A 47 10.01 5.84 -0.99
CA VAL A 47 9.51 4.92 -2.01
C VAL A 47 8.57 5.69 -2.93
N LYS A 48 8.90 5.72 -4.21
CA LYS A 48 8.04 6.34 -5.22
C LYS A 48 7.10 5.29 -5.78
N VAL A 49 5.82 5.64 -5.86
CA VAL A 49 4.80 4.74 -6.37
C VAL A 49 4.72 4.88 -7.88
N SER A 50 4.95 3.79 -8.58
CA SER A 50 4.81 3.73 -10.03
C SER A 50 3.35 3.57 -10.42
N LYS A 51 2.62 2.72 -9.70
CA LYS A 51 1.25 2.39 -10.05
C LYS A 51 0.48 1.90 -8.83
N VAL A 52 -0.78 2.32 -8.71
CA VAL A 52 -1.71 1.71 -7.77
C VAL A 52 -2.33 0.52 -8.49
N THR A 53 -2.04 -0.69 -8.03
CA THR A 53 -2.51 -1.92 -8.69
C THR A 53 -3.83 -2.42 -8.15
N GLY A 54 -4.24 -1.91 -7.01
CA GLY A 54 -5.55 -2.23 -6.44
C GLY A 54 -5.83 -1.38 -5.23
N ASP A 55 -7.10 -1.26 -4.89
CA ASP A 55 -7.50 -0.59 -3.66
C ASP A 55 -8.83 -1.18 -3.19
N TRP A 56 -9.06 -1.15 -1.88
CA TRP A 56 -10.29 -1.70 -1.31
C TRP A 56 -10.51 -1.11 0.07
N ILE A 57 -11.74 -1.28 0.55
CA ILE A 57 -12.17 -0.77 1.85
C ILE A 57 -12.46 -1.97 2.76
N ARG A 58 -12.02 -1.88 4.00
CA ARG A 58 -12.42 -2.80 5.06
C ARG A 58 -12.95 -2.00 6.23
N HIS A 59 -13.86 -2.61 6.96
CA HIS A 59 -14.37 -2.02 8.19
C HIS A 59 -13.83 -2.79 9.39
N GLU A 60 -13.26 -2.06 10.34
CA GLU A 60 -12.84 -2.60 11.63
C GLU A 60 -13.77 -1.97 12.67
N GLY A 61 -14.82 -2.72 13.03
CA GLY A 61 -15.92 -2.12 13.76
C GLY A 61 -16.61 -1.09 12.87
N GLN A 62 -16.73 0.14 13.34
CA GLN A 62 -17.28 1.22 12.55
C GLN A 62 -16.20 2.05 11.85
N ASN A 63 -14.94 1.67 12.03
CA ASN A 63 -13.82 2.38 11.44
C ASN A 63 -13.58 1.90 10.03
N LYS A 64 -13.51 2.85 9.10
CA LYS A 64 -13.31 2.56 7.68
C LYS A 64 -11.82 2.65 7.36
N ILE A 65 -11.26 1.56 6.85
CA ILE A 65 -9.85 1.48 6.50
C ILE A 65 -9.73 1.33 5.00
N HIS A 66 -8.95 2.18 4.38
CA HIS A 66 -8.71 2.12 2.93
C HIS A 66 -7.35 1.49 2.66
N TYR A 67 -7.34 0.38 1.94
CA TYR A 67 -6.13 -0.36 1.59
C TYR A 67 -5.74 -0.08 0.14
N PHE A 68 -4.44 -0.04 -0.10
CA PHE A 68 -3.89 0.13 -1.44
C PHE A 68 -2.82 -0.89 -1.69
N ALA A 69 -2.85 -1.48 -2.88
CA ALA A 69 -1.77 -2.30 -3.41
C ALA A 69 -0.96 -1.42 -4.36
N LEU A 70 0.34 -1.34 -4.15
CA LEU A 70 1.20 -0.40 -4.86
C LEU A 70 2.37 -1.14 -5.50
N LEU A 71 2.68 -0.76 -6.74
CA LEU A 71 3.95 -1.13 -7.37
C LEU A 71 4.84 0.10 -7.31
N ALA A 72 6.04 -0.07 -6.78
CA ALA A 72 7.00 1.01 -6.65
C ALA A 72 8.00 1.02 -7.80
N ASP A 73 8.72 2.13 -7.96
CA ASP A 73 9.75 2.27 -9.00
C ASP A 73 10.89 1.27 -8.83
N ASN A 74 11.13 0.79 -7.61
CA ASN A 74 12.15 -0.22 -7.33
C ASN A 74 11.70 -1.65 -7.67
N GLN A 75 10.52 -1.80 -8.26
CA GLN A 75 9.92 -3.07 -8.66
C GLN A 75 9.40 -3.91 -7.50
N ASP A 76 9.43 -3.40 -6.28
CA ASP A 76 8.80 -4.05 -5.14
C ASP A 76 7.33 -3.68 -5.07
N TYR A 77 6.52 -4.55 -4.46
CA TYR A 77 5.10 -4.29 -4.23
C TYR A 77 4.88 -4.06 -2.75
N TYR A 78 3.96 -3.16 -2.44
CA TYR A 78 3.65 -2.78 -1.07
C TYR A 78 2.15 -2.78 -0.86
N GLU A 79 1.74 -3.18 0.34
CA GLU A 79 0.36 -2.98 0.78
C GLU A 79 0.38 -1.94 1.88
N VAL A 80 -0.36 -0.87 1.71
CA VAL A 80 -0.47 0.19 2.71
C VAL A 80 -1.94 0.37 3.08
N ARG A 81 -2.17 0.86 4.29
CA ARG A 81 -3.52 1.11 4.78
C ARG A 81 -3.63 2.53 5.30
N TYR A 82 -4.75 3.15 5.02
CA TYR A 82 -5.09 4.48 5.52
C TYR A 82 -6.28 4.36 6.46
N ASP A 83 -6.06 4.73 7.71
CA ASP A 83 -7.11 4.73 8.73
C ASP A 83 -7.82 6.07 8.65
N THR A 84 -9.07 6.08 8.20
CA THR A 84 -9.81 7.32 7.97
C THR A 84 -10.19 8.03 9.26
N ARG A 85 -10.25 7.30 10.36
CA ARG A 85 -10.59 7.87 11.66
C ARG A 85 -9.39 8.56 12.30
N GLU A 86 -8.25 7.86 12.30
CA GLU A 86 -7.01 8.37 12.89
C GLU A 86 -6.21 9.24 11.94
N THR A 87 -6.57 9.22 10.65
CA THR A 87 -5.83 9.90 9.58
C THR A 87 -4.36 9.50 9.55
N THR A 88 -4.11 8.20 9.70
CA THR A 88 -2.75 7.65 9.73
C THR A 88 -2.57 6.61 8.65
N TRP A 89 -1.32 6.50 8.17
CA TRP A 89 -0.94 5.51 7.19
C TRP A 89 -0.01 4.49 7.82
N GLN A 90 -0.16 3.24 7.40
CA GLN A 90 0.69 2.15 7.88
C GLN A 90 1.02 1.22 6.72
N LEU A 91 2.23 0.69 6.74
CA LEU A 91 2.66 -0.36 5.82
C LEU A 91 2.32 -1.71 6.45
N THR A 92 1.68 -2.59 5.69
CA THR A 92 1.26 -3.90 6.19
C THR A 92 2.01 -5.06 5.56
N ARG A 93 2.38 -4.95 4.28
CA ARG A 93 3.08 -6.03 3.59
C ARG A 93 4.02 -5.47 2.54
N VAL A 94 5.11 -6.22 2.31
CA VAL A 94 6.07 -5.92 1.25
C VAL A 94 6.36 -7.21 0.50
N TRP A 95 6.36 -7.12 -0.83
CA TRP A 95 6.83 -8.20 -1.69
C TRP A 95 8.10 -7.70 -2.35
N MET A 96 9.21 -8.30 -2.00
CA MET A 96 10.53 -7.93 -2.50
C MET A 96 10.96 -8.91 -3.57
N GLU A 97 11.58 -8.38 -4.62
CA GLU A 97 12.16 -9.19 -5.67
C GLU A 97 13.35 -9.96 -5.10
N GLY A 98 13.30 -11.26 -5.24
CA GLY A 98 14.32 -12.14 -4.67
C GLY A 98 15.50 -12.43 -5.59
#